data_1f281b6a77813230d96eabd8121006ed
#
_entry.id   1f281b6a77813230d96eabd8121006ed
#
_cell.length_a   1.000
_cell.length_b   1.000
_cell.length_c   1.000
_cell.angle_alpha   90.00
_cell.angle_beta   90.00
_cell.angle_gamma   90.00
#
_symmetry.space_group_name_H-M   'P 1'
#
loop_
_entity.id
_entity.type
_entity.pdbx_description
1 polymer ?
#
loop_
_entity_poly.entity_id
_entity_poly.type
_entity_poly.pdbx_seq_one_letter_code
_entity_poly.pdbx_strand_id
1 'polypeptide(L)'
;LAVTEITTLRDYYDFDAKYEAGGSQHVIPADLPAHVTEAAMKFALKAHQALGCRGATRSDFRYDDKRDRLVILETNTQPGMTPTSLVPEQAAFVGMSFEQLVTWMIEDASCQR
;
A
#
# COMPACT_ATOMS: atom_id res chain seq x y z
N LEU A 1 4.18 6.00 -2.80
CA LEU A 1 5.35 5.85 -1.91
C LEU A 1 6.25 4.71 -2.37
N ALA A 2 5.82 3.47 -2.23
CA ALA A 2 6.59 2.29 -2.58
C ALA A 2 5.65 1.12 -2.86
N VAL A 3 6.21 -0.04 -3.22
CA VAL A 3 5.48 -1.30 -3.37
C VAL A 3 5.96 -2.27 -2.30
N THR A 4 5.02 -2.83 -1.56
CA THR A 4 5.28 -3.83 -0.53
C THR A 4 4.79 -5.19 -0.99
N GLU A 5 5.63 -6.19 -0.88
CA GLU A 5 5.22 -7.58 -1.02
C GLU A 5 4.76 -8.12 0.32
N ILE A 6 3.58 -8.73 0.33
CA ILE A 6 3.02 -9.35 1.53
C ILE A 6 3.00 -10.86 1.33
N THR A 7 3.69 -11.57 2.20
CA THR A 7 3.61 -13.02 2.28
C THR A 7 2.96 -13.40 3.61
N THR A 8 2.16 -14.44 3.58
CA THR A 8 1.47 -14.94 4.76
C THR A 8 1.62 -16.44 4.83
N LEU A 9 1.61 -16.97 6.05
CA LEU A 9 1.56 -18.42 6.29
C LEU A 9 0.15 -19.00 6.08
N ARG A 10 -0.84 -18.14 5.82
CA ARG A 10 -2.23 -18.50 5.55
C ARG A 10 -2.51 -18.46 4.06
N ASP A 11 -3.52 -19.21 3.62
CA ASP A 11 -3.90 -19.28 2.20
C ASP A 11 -4.36 -17.93 1.64
N TYR A 12 -4.90 -17.07 2.52
CA TYR A 12 -5.28 -15.71 2.16
C TYR A 12 -5.06 -14.72 3.30
N TYR A 13 -4.99 -13.45 2.94
CA TYR A 13 -4.69 -12.35 3.85
C TYR A 13 -5.97 -11.90 4.55
N ASP A 14 -6.38 -12.63 5.59
CA ASP A 14 -7.55 -12.36 6.41
C ASP A 14 -7.25 -11.34 7.52
N PHE A 15 -8.23 -11.07 8.38
CA PHE A 15 -8.10 -10.12 9.49
C PHE A 15 -6.96 -10.52 10.45
N ASP A 16 -6.88 -11.79 10.81
CA ASP A 16 -5.84 -12.27 11.73
C ASP A 16 -4.44 -12.12 11.12
N ALA A 17 -4.28 -12.44 9.84
CA ALA A 17 -3.02 -12.25 9.14
C ALA A 17 -2.62 -10.77 9.03
N LYS A 18 -3.60 -9.85 8.95
CA LYS A 18 -3.36 -8.40 8.88
C LYS A 18 -2.85 -7.82 10.19
N TYR A 19 -3.32 -8.29 11.34
CA TYR A 19 -3.12 -7.65 12.63
C TYR A 19 -2.36 -8.48 13.64
N GLU A 20 -2.23 -9.77 13.42
CA GLU A 20 -1.48 -10.67 14.29
C GLU A 20 0.02 -10.56 14.02
N ALA A 21 0.83 -10.41 15.07
CA ALA A 21 2.28 -10.42 14.94
C ALA A 21 2.77 -11.75 14.37
N GLY A 22 3.50 -11.71 13.26
CA GLY A 22 3.97 -12.91 12.56
C GLY A 22 2.94 -13.56 11.65
N GLY A 23 1.71 -13.00 11.53
CA GLY A 23 0.67 -13.47 10.61
C GLY A 23 0.97 -13.17 9.15
N SER A 24 1.83 -12.19 8.88
CA SER A 24 2.30 -11.82 7.56
C SER A 24 3.71 -11.26 7.63
N GLN A 25 4.42 -11.34 6.51
CA GLN A 25 5.74 -10.71 6.35
C GLN A 25 5.67 -9.67 5.25
N HIS A 26 6.34 -8.52 5.48
CA HIS A 26 6.39 -7.42 4.55
C HIS A 26 7.80 -7.27 3.98
N VAL A 27 7.91 -7.20 2.67
CA VAL A 27 9.17 -6.95 1.96
C VAL A 27 9.05 -5.63 1.21
N ILE A 28 9.89 -4.65 1.56
CA ILE A 28 9.93 -3.31 0.95
C ILE A 28 11.38 -3.00 0.53
N PRO A 29 11.62 -2.69 -0.75
CA PRO A 29 10.69 -2.77 -1.87
C PRO A 29 10.38 -4.23 -2.20
N ALA A 30 9.21 -4.47 -2.79
CA ALA A 30 8.85 -5.80 -3.26
C ALA A 30 9.87 -6.32 -4.29
N ASP A 31 10.19 -7.60 -4.19
CA ASP A 31 11.09 -8.25 -5.14
C ASP A 31 10.33 -8.61 -6.42
N LEU A 32 10.20 -7.62 -7.29
CA LEU A 32 9.45 -7.70 -8.54
C LEU A 32 10.30 -7.21 -9.70
N PRO A 33 10.02 -7.69 -10.93
CA PRO A 33 10.59 -7.05 -12.13
C PRO A 33 10.27 -5.55 -12.15
N ALA A 34 11.20 -4.75 -12.65
CA ALA A 34 11.05 -3.29 -12.68
C ALA A 34 9.76 -2.85 -13.37
N HIS A 35 9.38 -3.49 -14.48
CA HIS A 35 8.16 -3.15 -15.22
C HIS A 35 6.88 -3.39 -14.40
N VAL A 36 6.89 -4.38 -13.50
CA VAL A 36 5.76 -4.68 -12.62
C VAL A 36 5.64 -3.63 -11.52
N THR A 37 6.76 -3.26 -10.90
CA THR A 37 6.79 -2.18 -9.90
C THR A 37 6.29 -0.86 -10.49
N GLU A 38 6.77 -0.50 -11.67
CA GLU A 38 6.32 0.72 -12.37
C GLU A 38 4.83 0.67 -12.69
N ALA A 39 4.33 -0.48 -13.16
CA ALA A 39 2.92 -0.66 -13.46
C ALA A 39 2.06 -0.54 -12.19
N ALA A 40 2.48 -1.15 -11.08
CA ALA A 40 1.76 -1.05 -9.80
C ALA A 40 1.66 0.40 -9.33
N MET A 41 2.75 1.15 -9.34
CA MET A 41 2.78 2.56 -8.96
C MET A 41 1.85 3.40 -9.85
N LYS A 42 1.90 3.17 -11.15
CA LYS A 42 1.06 3.88 -12.13
C LYS A 42 -0.42 3.56 -11.95
N PHE A 43 -0.78 2.29 -11.74
CA PHE A 43 -2.16 1.88 -11.57
C PHE A 43 -2.73 2.40 -10.24
N ALA A 44 -1.94 2.37 -9.17
CA ALA A 44 -2.36 2.94 -7.88
C ALA A 44 -2.66 4.44 -8.01
N LEU A 45 -1.81 5.19 -8.70
CA LEU A 45 -2.04 6.63 -8.94
C LEU A 45 -3.29 6.85 -9.79
N LYS A 46 -3.47 6.08 -10.85
CA LYS A 46 -4.66 6.19 -11.70
C LYS A 46 -5.94 5.89 -10.94
N ALA A 47 -5.94 4.85 -10.10
CA ALA A 47 -7.11 4.50 -9.28
C ALA A 47 -7.42 5.62 -8.29
N HIS A 48 -6.42 6.18 -7.62
CA HIS A 48 -6.56 7.32 -6.72
C HIS A 48 -7.22 8.52 -7.42
N GLN A 49 -6.72 8.87 -8.59
CA GLN A 49 -7.25 9.99 -9.39
C GLN A 49 -8.66 9.72 -9.92
N ALA A 50 -8.91 8.53 -10.46
CA ALA A 50 -10.20 8.16 -11.02
C ALA A 50 -11.33 8.15 -9.98
N LEU A 51 -11.00 7.79 -8.74
CA LEU A 51 -11.94 7.81 -7.62
C LEU A 51 -12.08 9.19 -6.96
N GLY A 52 -11.34 10.19 -7.43
CA GLY A 52 -11.34 11.53 -6.83
C GLY A 52 -10.78 11.56 -5.41
N CYS A 53 -9.87 10.65 -5.08
CA CYS A 53 -9.30 10.56 -3.74
C CYS A 53 -8.37 11.72 -3.43
N ARG A 54 -8.27 12.03 -2.12
CA ARG A 54 -7.25 12.93 -1.55
C ARG A 54 -6.61 12.25 -0.35
N GLY A 55 -5.48 12.80 0.09
CA GLY A 55 -4.72 12.20 1.19
C GLY A 55 -4.08 10.88 0.78
N ALA A 56 -3.97 9.96 1.73
CA ALA A 56 -3.31 8.68 1.51
C ALA A 56 -4.33 7.58 1.15
N THR A 57 -4.03 6.83 0.11
CA THR A 57 -4.76 5.61 -0.25
C THR A 57 -3.78 4.46 -0.41
N ARG A 58 -4.27 3.23 -0.27
CA ARG A 58 -3.51 2.02 -0.53
C ARG A 58 -4.24 1.20 -1.59
N SER A 59 -3.54 0.82 -2.62
CA SER A 59 -4.07 -0.09 -3.64
C SER A 59 -3.47 -1.47 -3.48
N ASP A 60 -4.30 -2.48 -3.50
CA ASP A 60 -3.92 -3.87 -3.31
C ASP A 60 -3.94 -4.60 -4.65
N PHE A 61 -2.92 -5.43 -4.88
CA PHE A 61 -2.67 -6.09 -6.15
C PHE A 61 -2.43 -7.58 -5.96
N ARG A 62 -2.63 -8.32 -7.04
CA ARG A 62 -2.12 -9.69 -7.20
C ARG A 62 -1.25 -9.72 -8.44
N TYR A 63 -0.11 -10.38 -8.32
CA TYR A 63 0.79 -10.59 -9.44
C TYR A 63 0.97 -12.08 -9.70
N ASP A 64 0.72 -12.48 -10.94
CA ASP A 64 0.97 -13.83 -11.43
C ASP A 64 2.28 -13.80 -12.21
N ASP A 65 3.35 -14.30 -11.62
CA ASP A 65 4.70 -14.28 -12.20
C ASP A 65 4.82 -15.23 -13.40
N LYS A 66 4.00 -16.26 -13.46
CA LYS A 66 4.02 -17.22 -14.58
C LYS A 66 3.44 -16.63 -15.85
N ARG A 67 2.42 -15.78 -15.70
CA ARG A 67 1.74 -15.13 -16.82
C ARG A 67 2.11 -13.67 -16.98
N ASP A 68 2.99 -13.15 -16.12
CA ASP A 68 3.36 -11.72 -16.06
C ASP A 68 2.11 -10.84 -16.03
N ARG A 69 1.19 -11.14 -15.15
CA ARG A 69 -0.10 -10.46 -15.07
C ARG A 69 -0.28 -9.79 -13.70
N LEU A 70 -0.40 -8.46 -13.72
CA LEU A 70 -0.69 -7.65 -12.55
C LEU A 70 -2.17 -7.25 -12.56
N VAL A 71 -2.87 -7.52 -11.46
CA VAL A 71 -4.28 -7.18 -11.31
C VAL A 71 -4.46 -6.34 -10.05
N ILE A 72 -5.11 -5.18 -10.19
CA ILE A 72 -5.55 -4.38 -9.06
C ILE A 72 -6.84 -4.98 -8.49
N LEU A 73 -6.89 -5.16 -7.18
CA LEU A 73 -8.03 -5.74 -6.49
C LEU A 73 -8.93 -4.68 -5.90
N GLU A 74 -8.35 -3.73 -5.17
CA GLU A 74 -9.09 -2.69 -4.48
C GLU A 74 -8.21 -1.48 -4.21
N THR A 75 -8.84 -0.36 -3.89
CA THR A 75 -8.20 0.82 -3.34
C THR A 75 -8.86 1.17 -2.01
N ASN A 76 -8.08 1.14 -0.95
CA ASN A 76 -8.52 1.47 0.40
C ASN A 76 -8.28 2.96 0.66
N THR A 77 -9.36 3.71 0.90
CA THR A 77 -9.32 5.16 1.13
C THR A 77 -9.08 5.53 2.59
N GLN A 78 -9.09 4.56 3.49
CA GLN A 78 -8.71 4.74 4.90
C GLN A 78 -7.75 3.65 5.34
N PRO A 79 -6.52 3.64 4.76
CA PRO A 79 -5.55 2.61 5.12
C PRO A 79 -5.15 2.71 6.59
N GLY A 80 -4.82 1.58 7.18
CA GLY A 80 -4.39 1.51 8.57
C GLY A 80 -3.19 2.41 8.86
N MET A 81 -3.16 2.98 10.06
CA MET A 81 -2.13 3.92 10.50
C MET A 81 -1.50 3.49 11.82
N THR A 82 -1.37 2.17 12.03
CA THR A 82 -0.65 1.61 13.17
C THR A 82 0.85 1.46 12.86
N PRO A 83 1.72 1.23 13.86
CA PRO A 83 3.15 1.03 13.61
C PRO A 83 3.48 -0.13 12.66
N THR A 84 2.60 -1.11 12.51
CA THR A 84 2.78 -2.25 11.61
C THR A 84 1.96 -2.15 10.32
N SER A 85 1.32 -1.00 10.09
CA SER A 85 0.52 -0.77 8.90
C SER A 85 1.39 -0.43 7.69
N LEU A 86 0.88 -0.75 6.50
CA LEU A 86 1.62 -0.67 5.26
C LEU A 86 2.00 0.75 4.85
N VAL A 87 1.09 1.72 5.00
CA VAL A 87 1.37 3.11 4.58
C VAL A 87 2.46 3.73 5.46
N PRO A 88 2.41 3.64 6.80
CA PRO A 88 3.51 4.11 7.64
C PRO A 88 4.85 3.41 7.34
N GLU A 89 4.85 2.11 7.07
CA GLU A 89 6.07 1.40 6.69
C GLU A 89 6.65 1.91 5.38
N GLN A 90 5.83 2.14 4.37
CA GLN A 90 6.27 2.69 3.09
C GLN A 90 6.76 4.13 3.23
N ALA A 91 6.10 4.94 4.05
CA ALA A 91 6.54 6.29 4.34
C ALA A 91 7.93 6.30 4.98
N ALA A 92 8.16 5.46 5.98
CA ALA A 92 9.48 5.30 6.61
C ALA A 92 10.54 4.85 5.59
N PHE A 93 10.20 3.95 4.70
CA PHE A 93 11.10 3.48 3.65
C PHE A 93 11.57 4.62 2.73
N VAL A 94 10.71 5.57 2.41
CA VAL A 94 11.06 6.73 1.58
C VAL A 94 11.59 7.92 2.38
N GLY A 95 11.85 7.75 3.68
CA GLY A 95 12.47 8.77 4.53
C GLY A 95 11.49 9.70 5.23
N MET A 96 10.21 9.37 5.27
CA MET A 96 9.17 10.15 5.97
C MET A 96 8.81 9.47 7.29
N SER A 97 9.03 10.17 8.42
CA SER A 97 8.65 9.66 9.73
C SER A 97 7.13 9.56 9.88
N PHE A 98 6.68 8.79 10.87
CA PHE A 98 5.25 8.68 11.18
C PHE A 98 4.65 10.06 11.50
N GLU A 99 5.35 10.88 12.28
CA GLU A 99 4.90 12.23 12.61
C GLU A 99 4.79 13.12 11.39
N GLN A 100 5.74 13.05 10.49
CA GLN A 100 5.70 13.80 9.22
C GLN A 100 4.53 13.35 8.35
N LEU A 101 4.27 12.06 8.27
CA LEU A 101 3.13 11.52 7.52
C LEU A 101 1.80 12.02 8.09
N VAL A 102 1.61 11.92 9.41
CA VAL A 102 0.38 12.37 10.07
C VAL A 102 0.19 13.87 9.94
N THR A 103 1.26 14.65 10.11
CA THR A 103 1.23 16.10 9.93
C THR A 103 0.79 16.47 8.53
N TRP A 104 1.38 15.83 7.51
CA TRP A 104 0.98 16.04 6.12
C TRP A 104 -0.50 15.72 5.89
N MET A 105 -0.98 14.61 6.45
CA MET A 105 -2.39 14.22 6.32
C MET A 105 -3.34 15.24 6.94
N ILE A 106 -3.00 15.78 8.11
CA ILE A 106 -3.80 16.80 8.79
C ILE A 106 -3.81 18.08 7.99
N GLU A 107 -2.66 18.52 7.49
CA GLU A 107 -2.54 19.74 6.68
C GLU A 107 -3.27 19.64 5.34
N ASP A 108 -3.28 18.47 4.73
CA ASP A 108 -4.00 18.21 3.47
C ASP A 108 -5.52 18.07 3.68
N ALA A 109 -5.97 17.79 4.90
CA ALA A 109 -7.38 17.55 5.20
C ALA A 109 -8.23 18.79 4.90
N SER A 110 -9.36 18.58 4.21
CA SER A 110 -10.25 19.65 3.82
C SER A 110 -11.66 19.11 3.62
N CYS A 111 -12.65 19.90 4.02
CA CYS A 111 -14.05 19.59 3.77
C CYS A 111 -14.51 20.06 2.37
N GLN A 112 -13.73 20.91 1.74
CA GLN A 112 -14.00 21.42 0.39
C GLN A 112 -13.03 20.73 -0.60
N ARG A 113 -13.59 19.93 -1.47
CA ARG A 113 -12.81 19.13 -2.41
C ARG A 113 -13.32 19.30 -3.84
#